data_0d22742cf236c7522edb14ab5c71e28e
#
_entry.id   0d22742cf236c7522edb14ab5c71e28e
#
_cell.length_a   1.000
_cell.length_b   1.000
_cell.length_c   1.000
_cell.angle_alpha   90.00
_cell.angle_beta   90.00
_cell.angle_gamma   90.00
#
_symmetry.space_group_name_H-M   'P 1'
#
loop_
_entity.id
_entity.type
_entity.pdbx_description
1 polymer ?
#
loop_
_entity_poly.entity_id
_entity_poly.type
_entity_poly.pdbx_seq_one_letter_code
_entity_poly.pdbx_strand_id
1 'polypeptide(L)'
;MATVAAPIDATSTAAWKALEAHQEKLEAEGIDLKAWFAADAERVNKLSFDAGDLHFDLSKNLVTDETVKLLCDLAREVKLEERRDAMFSGEHINTTEDRAVLHTALRRPASEKGQLIVDGQDVVADVHEVLDRMYAFAERVRSGEWKGVTGKKIEHLVSIGIGGSDLGPVMAYEALRPYADAGIDCRYISNIDPNDQAEKLKGLDPETTLVVIVSKTFTTLETLTNAREVKTWMLEQLKAQGAIDGSDEQNAEAVAKHFVAVSTALEKVEAFGIDPANAFGFWNWVGGRYSVDSAVGLSLIVVLGPERFQQFLEGFHTIDEYFCNTPLENNAVALMGLLNVWYVNFFGSKSHAVLPYCQYLHRFPAYLQQLTMESNGKHVRWDGSAVTSDTGEIFWGEPGTNGQHAFYQLLHQGTVVVPADFIAFANTANPATDSGQDVHELFLGNFLAQTKALAFGKTADEVRAEGTPEQIVPARCFEGNRPTTSIFGDTLTPFALGELIALYEHITFVEGTVWGIDSYDQWGVELGKQLAKQITPAFHDDAAKAEQDASTQALIEFYRAHRK
;
A
#
# COMPACT_ATOMS: atom_id res chain seq x y z
N MET A 1 -31.29 -6.17 7.49
CA MET A 1 -29.91 -5.74 7.71
C MET A 1 -29.50 -6.15 9.11
N ALA A 2 -28.50 -7.00 9.28
CA ALA A 2 -27.88 -7.16 10.58
C ALA A 2 -27.25 -5.81 10.94
N THR A 3 -27.62 -5.23 12.07
CA THR A 3 -27.00 -3.98 12.53
C THR A 3 -25.59 -4.32 12.98
N VAL A 4 -24.60 -3.78 12.29
CA VAL A 4 -23.20 -3.84 12.74
C VAL A 4 -23.13 -3.37 14.18
N ALA A 5 -22.42 -4.10 15.03
CA ALA A 5 -22.29 -3.75 16.45
C ALA A 5 -21.65 -2.35 16.58
N ALA A 6 -22.13 -1.53 17.52
CA ALA A 6 -21.54 -0.24 17.80
C ALA A 6 -20.06 -0.39 18.22
N PRO A 7 -19.19 0.59 17.87
CA PRO A 7 -17.80 0.56 18.29
C PRO A 7 -17.68 0.63 19.81
N ILE A 8 -16.74 -0.09 20.36
CA ILE A 8 -16.37 0.04 21.76
C ILE A 8 -15.33 1.16 21.86
N ASP A 9 -15.54 2.09 22.79
CA ASP A 9 -14.54 3.10 23.09
C ASP A 9 -13.36 2.45 23.82
N ALA A 10 -12.25 2.26 23.10
CA ALA A 10 -11.05 1.64 23.65
C ALA A 10 -10.58 2.33 24.94
N THR A 11 -10.65 3.67 25.03
CA THR A 11 -10.20 4.45 26.20
C THR A 11 -11.06 4.19 27.45
N SER A 12 -12.26 3.66 27.29
CA SER A 12 -13.14 3.29 28.39
C SER A 12 -12.88 1.90 28.97
N THR A 13 -12.12 1.08 28.26
CA THR A 13 -11.85 -0.33 28.63
C THR A 13 -10.92 -0.45 29.83
N ALA A 14 -10.98 -1.59 30.52
CA ALA A 14 -10.07 -1.87 31.63
C ALA A 14 -8.63 -2.09 31.13
N ALA A 15 -8.47 -2.76 29.97
CA ALA A 15 -7.17 -3.00 29.38
C ALA A 15 -6.47 -1.72 28.96
N TRP A 16 -7.18 -0.73 28.39
CA TRP A 16 -6.58 0.58 28.06
C TRP A 16 -6.03 1.28 29.30
N LYS A 17 -6.79 1.35 30.38
CA LYS A 17 -6.36 1.95 31.64
C LYS A 17 -5.18 1.19 32.26
N ALA A 18 -5.15 -0.12 32.12
CA ALA A 18 -4.02 -0.92 32.55
C ALA A 18 -2.76 -0.65 31.69
N LEU A 19 -2.92 -0.44 30.40
CA LEU A 19 -1.83 -0.04 29.49
C LEU A 19 -1.28 1.36 29.85
N GLU A 20 -2.14 2.33 30.15
CA GLU A 20 -1.72 3.66 30.64
C GLU A 20 -0.85 3.54 31.89
N ALA A 21 -1.35 2.82 32.92
CA ALA A 21 -0.61 2.60 34.15
C ALA A 21 0.69 1.80 33.95
N HIS A 22 0.68 0.84 33.01
CA HIS A 22 1.84 0.05 32.66
C HIS A 22 2.92 0.89 31.97
N GLN A 23 2.53 1.77 31.04
CA GLN A 23 3.43 2.68 30.35
C GLN A 23 4.08 3.68 31.32
N GLU A 24 3.28 4.30 32.23
CA GLU A 24 3.80 5.17 33.28
C GLU A 24 4.81 4.45 34.19
N LYS A 25 4.54 3.18 34.52
CA LYS A 25 5.48 2.33 35.30
C LYS A 25 6.78 2.09 34.53
N LEU A 26 6.70 1.72 33.23
CA LEU A 26 7.89 1.49 32.40
C LEU A 26 8.76 2.76 32.28
N GLU A 27 8.15 3.94 32.12
CA GLU A 27 8.89 5.19 32.10
C GLU A 27 9.54 5.51 33.46
N ALA A 28 8.83 5.29 34.56
CA ALA A 28 9.34 5.54 35.90
C ALA A 28 10.50 4.61 36.28
N GLU A 29 10.45 3.35 35.83
CA GLU A 29 11.53 2.37 36.04
C GLU A 29 12.71 2.57 35.07
N GLY A 30 12.49 3.28 33.96
CA GLY A 30 13.46 3.49 32.88
C GLY A 30 13.44 2.35 31.87
N ILE A 31 13.07 2.69 30.63
CA ILE A 31 13.08 1.74 29.51
C ILE A 31 14.53 1.48 29.09
N ASP A 32 14.96 0.21 29.14
CA ASP A 32 16.31 -0.22 28.75
C ASP A 32 16.24 -1.59 28.05
N LEU A 33 16.16 -1.55 26.70
CA LEU A 33 16.17 -2.76 25.88
C LEU A 33 17.43 -3.61 26.12
N LYS A 34 18.59 -3.00 26.32
CA LYS A 34 19.85 -3.73 26.58
C LYS A 34 19.75 -4.54 27.88
N ALA A 35 19.17 -3.94 28.93
CA ALA A 35 18.92 -4.63 30.19
C ALA A 35 17.84 -5.72 30.03
N TRP A 36 16.78 -5.48 29.29
CA TRP A 36 15.72 -6.49 29.06
C TRP A 36 16.24 -7.70 28.30
N PHE A 37 17.09 -7.52 27.28
CA PHE A 37 17.76 -8.64 26.59
C PHE A 37 18.72 -9.40 27.50
N ALA A 38 19.41 -8.74 28.43
CA ALA A 38 20.29 -9.39 29.37
C ALA A 38 19.53 -10.17 30.47
N ALA A 39 18.34 -9.70 30.86
CA ALA A 39 17.52 -10.31 31.90
C ALA A 39 16.71 -11.53 31.42
N ASP A 40 16.32 -11.57 30.15
CA ASP A 40 15.49 -12.63 29.57
C ASP A 40 16.12 -13.22 28.31
N ALA A 41 16.76 -14.38 28.48
CA ALA A 41 17.41 -15.12 27.38
C ALA A 41 16.37 -15.64 26.33
N GLU A 42 15.11 -15.79 26.74
CA GLU A 42 14.04 -16.27 25.86
C GLU A 42 13.30 -15.14 25.12
N ARG A 43 13.66 -13.87 25.36
CA ARG A 43 12.97 -12.71 24.78
C ARG A 43 12.82 -12.81 23.26
N VAL A 44 13.90 -13.20 22.57
CA VAL A 44 13.84 -13.35 21.10
C VAL A 44 12.86 -14.46 20.72
N ASN A 45 12.95 -15.62 21.38
CA ASN A 45 12.07 -16.76 21.07
C ASN A 45 10.59 -16.45 21.33
N LYS A 46 10.28 -15.64 22.37
CA LYS A 46 8.92 -15.22 22.71
C LYS A 46 8.32 -14.20 21.73
N LEU A 47 9.16 -13.40 21.11
CA LEU A 47 8.78 -12.26 20.28
C LEU A 47 9.19 -12.44 18.81
N SER A 48 9.48 -13.67 18.39
CA SER A 48 9.72 -14.04 16.99
C SER A 48 8.64 -14.99 16.50
N PHE A 49 8.18 -14.77 15.28
CA PHE A 49 7.07 -15.51 14.69
C PHE A 49 7.36 -15.78 13.21
N ASP A 50 6.78 -16.86 12.69
CA ASP A 50 6.84 -17.20 11.28
C ASP A 50 5.42 -17.22 10.71
N ALA A 51 5.21 -16.60 9.55
CA ALA A 51 3.97 -16.67 8.80
C ALA A 51 4.29 -16.76 7.30
N GLY A 52 3.94 -17.87 6.66
CA GLY A 52 4.35 -18.15 5.30
C GLY A 52 5.87 -18.14 5.13
N ASP A 53 6.34 -17.34 4.18
CA ASP A 53 7.79 -17.17 3.90
C ASP A 53 8.45 -16.06 4.73
N LEU A 54 7.69 -15.39 5.61
CA LEU A 54 8.16 -14.25 6.40
C LEU A 54 8.45 -14.63 7.85
N HIS A 55 9.61 -14.19 8.32
CA HIS A 55 10.03 -14.25 9.71
C HIS A 55 9.95 -12.85 10.34
N PHE A 56 9.32 -12.75 11.50
CA PHE A 56 9.12 -11.52 12.26
C PHE A 56 9.90 -11.52 13.55
N ASP A 57 10.74 -10.53 13.77
CA ASP A 57 11.40 -10.28 15.06
C ASP A 57 10.87 -8.97 15.67
N LEU A 58 10.01 -9.11 16.67
CA LEU A 58 9.43 -8.01 17.44
C LEU A 58 10.23 -7.71 18.71
N SER A 59 11.31 -8.45 18.97
CA SER A 59 12.05 -8.41 20.24
C SER A 59 12.67 -7.04 20.58
N LYS A 60 12.91 -6.21 19.54
CA LYS A 60 13.45 -4.84 19.72
C LYS A 60 12.36 -3.77 19.89
N ASN A 61 11.11 -4.16 20.11
CA ASN A 61 10.05 -3.23 20.49
C ASN A 61 10.07 -2.95 22.01
N LEU A 62 9.49 -1.81 22.42
CA LEU A 62 9.42 -1.34 23.81
C LEU A 62 8.27 -2.06 24.55
N VAL A 63 8.36 -3.37 24.64
CA VAL A 63 7.34 -4.25 25.23
C VAL A 63 7.95 -5.29 26.16
N THR A 64 7.18 -5.68 27.16
CA THR A 64 7.42 -6.81 28.05
C THR A 64 6.34 -7.87 27.85
N ASP A 65 6.44 -9.04 28.49
CA ASP A 65 5.38 -10.06 28.49
C ASP A 65 4.05 -9.47 29.01
N GLU A 66 4.11 -8.58 30.00
CA GLU A 66 2.93 -7.87 30.53
C GLU A 66 2.31 -6.93 29.48
N THR A 67 3.13 -6.20 28.72
CA THR A 67 2.66 -5.32 27.63
C THR A 67 1.91 -6.14 26.58
N VAL A 68 2.49 -7.24 26.11
CA VAL A 68 1.86 -8.11 25.09
C VAL A 68 0.52 -8.64 25.59
N LYS A 69 0.48 -9.11 26.84
CA LYS A 69 -0.77 -9.58 27.46
C LYS A 69 -1.84 -8.48 27.49
N LEU A 70 -1.50 -7.27 27.93
CA LEU A 70 -2.44 -6.16 28.04
C LEU A 70 -2.94 -5.70 26.66
N LEU A 71 -2.09 -5.72 25.63
CA LEU A 71 -2.47 -5.42 24.25
C LEU A 71 -3.46 -6.46 23.70
N CYS A 72 -3.24 -7.75 23.98
CA CYS A 72 -4.17 -8.80 23.61
C CYS A 72 -5.49 -8.70 24.40
N ASP A 73 -5.44 -8.32 25.69
CA ASP A 73 -6.64 -8.06 26.49
C ASP A 73 -7.44 -6.88 25.90
N LEU A 74 -6.76 -5.80 25.45
CA LEU A 74 -7.41 -4.68 24.76
C LEU A 74 -8.10 -5.14 23.46
N ALA A 75 -7.41 -5.93 22.64
CA ALA A 75 -7.98 -6.50 21.41
C ALA A 75 -9.26 -7.29 21.67
N ARG A 76 -9.30 -8.08 22.74
CA ARG A 76 -10.49 -8.83 23.15
C ARG A 76 -11.60 -7.93 23.67
N GLU A 77 -11.27 -6.91 24.48
CA GLU A 77 -12.26 -5.97 25.00
C GLU A 77 -12.92 -5.14 23.89
N VAL A 78 -12.18 -4.78 22.83
CA VAL A 78 -12.75 -4.09 21.65
C VAL A 78 -13.34 -5.04 20.61
N LYS A 79 -13.32 -6.36 20.86
CA LYS A 79 -13.89 -7.41 20.00
C LYS A 79 -13.24 -7.49 18.64
N LEU A 80 -11.91 -7.46 18.59
CA LEU A 80 -11.14 -7.53 17.36
C LEU A 80 -11.46 -8.80 16.55
N GLU A 81 -11.53 -9.96 17.20
CA GLU A 81 -11.76 -11.25 16.53
C GLU A 81 -13.16 -11.31 15.93
N GLU A 82 -14.19 -10.84 16.65
CA GLU A 82 -15.56 -10.77 16.12
C GLU A 82 -15.67 -9.80 14.93
N ARG A 83 -14.95 -8.68 14.95
CA ARG A 83 -14.93 -7.72 13.84
C ARG A 83 -14.20 -8.30 12.62
N ARG A 84 -13.11 -9.04 12.84
CA ARG A 84 -12.41 -9.82 11.82
C ARG A 84 -13.34 -10.83 11.16
N ASP A 85 -14.00 -11.63 11.96
CA ASP A 85 -14.92 -12.68 11.46
C ASP A 85 -16.09 -12.06 10.68
N ALA A 86 -16.59 -10.90 11.10
CA ALA A 86 -17.60 -10.11 10.37
C ALA A 86 -17.07 -9.65 8.99
N MET A 87 -15.80 -9.18 8.89
CA MET A 87 -15.17 -8.83 7.62
C MET A 87 -15.09 -10.04 6.69
N PHE A 88 -14.54 -11.16 7.16
CA PHE A 88 -14.32 -12.35 6.35
C PHE A 88 -15.62 -13.06 5.94
N SER A 89 -16.70 -12.87 6.70
CA SER A 89 -18.05 -13.40 6.37
C SER A 89 -18.86 -12.49 5.44
N GLY A 90 -18.37 -11.27 5.15
CA GLY A 90 -19.03 -10.32 4.26
C GLY A 90 -20.13 -9.50 4.91
N GLU A 91 -20.11 -9.32 6.24
CA GLU A 91 -20.97 -8.33 6.88
C GLU A 91 -20.59 -6.92 6.39
N HIS A 92 -21.59 -6.01 6.34
CA HIS A 92 -21.39 -4.64 5.86
C HIS A 92 -20.65 -3.79 6.89
N ILE A 93 -19.37 -4.08 7.11
CA ILE A 93 -18.55 -3.37 8.09
C ILE A 93 -18.10 -1.98 7.64
N ASN A 94 -18.15 -1.65 6.36
CA ASN A 94 -18.09 -0.26 5.88
C ASN A 94 -19.49 0.35 6.06
N THR A 95 -19.70 0.95 7.21
CA THR A 95 -21.02 1.40 7.67
C THR A 95 -21.49 2.68 6.99
N THR A 96 -20.57 3.56 6.60
CA THR A 96 -20.90 4.85 6.00
C THR A 96 -21.35 4.73 4.54
N GLU A 97 -20.98 3.65 3.86
CA GLU A 97 -21.36 3.35 2.48
C GLU A 97 -22.30 2.12 2.38
N ASP A 98 -22.62 1.47 3.50
CA ASP A 98 -23.44 0.23 3.59
C ASP A 98 -22.91 -0.86 2.64
N ARG A 99 -21.63 -1.25 2.83
CA ARG A 99 -20.96 -2.24 2.00
C ARG A 99 -20.23 -3.29 2.81
N ALA A 100 -20.19 -4.50 2.29
CA ALA A 100 -19.22 -5.49 2.71
C ALA A 100 -17.79 -5.03 2.39
N VAL A 101 -16.81 -5.57 3.10
CA VAL A 101 -15.38 -5.36 2.88
C VAL A 101 -14.76 -6.72 2.62
N LEU A 102 -14.55 -7.05 1.35
CA LEU A 102 -14.22 -8.40 0.92
C LEU A 102 -13.02 -8.45 -0.05
N HIS A 103 -12.06 -7.53 0.12
CA HIS A 103 -10.78 -7.70 -0.60
C HIS A 103 -10.15 -9.07 -0.32
N THR A 104 -10.40 -9.66 0.84
CA THR A 104 -9.97 -11.03 1.17
C THR A 104 -10.60 -12.11 0.29
N ALA A 105 -11.77 -11.87 -0.32
CA ALA A 105 -12.39 -12.82 -1.25
C ALA A 105 -11.66 -12.89 -2.61
N LEU A 106 -10.88 -11.85 -2.97
CA LEU A 106 -10.13 -11.80 -4.24
C LEU A 106 -9.07 -12.90 -4.35
N ARG A 107 -8.58 -13.40 -3.22
CA ARG A 107 -7.48 -14.38 -3.11
C ARG A 107 -7.90 -15.74 -2.57
N ARG A 108 -9.21 -15.96 -2.38
CA ARG A 108 -9.74 -17.27 -1.97
C ARG A 108 -9.58 -18.31 -3.09
N PRO A 109 -9.19 -19.54 -2.75
CA PRO A 109 -9.01 -20.59 -3.76
C PRO A 109 -10.33 -20.99 -4.44
N ALA A 110 -10.26 -21.44 -5.69
CA ALA A 110 -11.43 -21.86 -6.47
C ALA A 110 -12.24 -23.00 -5.82
N SER A 111 -11.62 -23.78 -4.93
CA SER A 111 -12.28 -24.83 -4.15
C SER A 111 -13.33 -24.31 -3.17
N GLU A 112 -13.31 -23.00 -2.89
CA GLU A 112 -14.26 -22.34 -1.97
C GLU A 112 -15.47 -21.72 -2.69
N LYS A 113 -15.60 -21.90 -3.99
CA LYS A 113 -16.82 -21.51 -4.72
C LYS A 113 -18.07 -22.12 -4.05
N GLY A 114 -19.09 -21.31 -3.85
CA GLY A 114 -20.32 -21.70 -3.15
C GLY A 114 -20.26 -21.59 -1.63
N GLN A 115 -19.14 -21.23 -1.04
CA GLN A 115 -18.99 -21.14 0.42
C GLN A 115 -19.20 -19.74 0.98
N LEU A 116 -19.02 -18.69 0.17
CA LEU A 116 -19.20 -17.30 0.60
C LEU A 116 -20.27 -16.62 -0.26
N ILE A 117 -21.48 -16.55 0.28
CA ILE A 117 -22.63 -15.90 -0.37
C ILE A 117 -22.90 -14.57 0.32
N VAL A 118 -22.70 -13.46 -0.40
CA VAL A 118 -22.93 -12.11 0.12
C VAL A 118 -23.90 -11.38 -0.80
N ASP A 119 -24.95 -10.79 -0.25
CA ASP A 119 -26.06 -10.13 -0.98
C ASP A 119 -26.66 -11.01 -2.10
N GLY A 120 -26.66 -12.32 -1.89
CA GLY A 120 -27.19 -13.30 -2.84
C GLY A 120 -26.24 -13.69 -3.97
N GLN A 121 -24.99 -13.23 -3.94
CA GLN A 121 -23.95 -13.55 -4.92
C GLN A 121 -22.90 -14.50 -4.33
N ASP A 122 -22.45 -15.47 -5.10
CA ASP A 122 -21.27 -16.28 -4.79
C ASP A 122 -20.02 -15.47 -5.18
N VAL A 123 -19.49 -14.73 -4.21
CA VAL A 123 -18.39 -13.78 -4.47
C VAL A 123 -17.11 -14.47 -4.92
N VAL A 124 -16.85 -15.71 -4.50
CA VAL A 124 -15.68 -16.47 -4.92
C VAL A 124 -15.83 -16.95 -6.37
N ALA A 125 -17.03 -17.39 -6.77
CA ALA A 125 -17.29 -17.77 -8.14
C ALA A 125 -17.16 -16.58 -9.09
N ASP A 126 -17.72 -15.43 -8.71
CA ASP A 126 -17.63 -14.19 -9.49
C ASP A 126 -16.17 -13.73 -9.68
N VAL A 127 -15.35 -13.79 -8.62
CA VAL A 127 -13.92 -13.45 -8.67
C VAL A 127 -13.19 -14.34 -9.68
N HIS A 128 -13.37 -15.66 -9.61
CA HIS A 128 -12.70 -16.59 -10.51
C HIS A 128 -13.18 -16.47 -11.96
N GLU A 129 -14.43 -16.08 -12.21
CA GLU A 129 -14.89 -15.80 -13.58
C GLU A 129 -14.12 -14.62 -14.19
N VAL A 130 -13.91 -13.54 -13.43
CA VAL A 130 -13.14 -12.38 -13.88
C VAL A 130 -11.66 -12.74 -14.04
N LEU A 131 -11.07 -13.48 -13.09
CA LEU A 131 -9.69 -13.96 -13.17
C LEU A 131 -9.44 -14.81 -14.43
N ASP A 132 -10.32 -15.76 -14.73
CA ASP A 132 -10.20 -16.63 -15.91
C ASP A 132 -10.21 -15.79 -17.20
N ARG A 133 -11.07 -14.78 -17.29
CA ARG A 133 -11.12 -13.85 -18.43
C ARG A 133 -9.84 -13.02 -18.55
N MET A 134 -9.30 -12.52 -17.43
CA MET A 134 -8.05 -11.75 -17.40
C MET A 134 -6.85 -12.63 -17.80
N TYR A 135 -6.79 -13.86 -17.31
CA TYR A 135 -5.75 -14.81 -17.67
C TYR A 135 -5.76 -15.13 -19.16
N ALA A 136 -6.94 -15.43 -19.70
CA ALA A 136 -7.09 -15.68 -21.14
C ALA A 136 -6.69 -14.47 -22.00
N PHE A 137 -7.03 -13.24 -21.56
CA PHE A 137 -6.61 -12.01 -22.22
C PHE A 137 -5.09 -11.83 -22.16
N ALA A 138 -4.50 -11.95 -20.97
CA ALA A 138 -3.06 -11.80 -20.77
C ALA A 138 -2.27 -12.79 -21.63
N GLU A 139 -2.68 -14.07 -21.71
CA GLU A 139 -2.03 -15.07 -22.56
C GLU A 139 -2.08 -14.70 -24.05
N ARG A 140 -3.19 -14.14 -24.54
CA ARG A 140 -3.29 -13.66 -25.91
C ARG A 140 -2.32 -12.51 -26.19
N VAL A 141 -2.13 -11.59 -25.23
CA VAL A 141 -1.16 -10.49 -25.35
C VAL A 141 0.27 -11.05 -25.33
N ARG A 142 0.60 -11.88 -24.35
CA ARG A 142 1.94 -12.47 -24.14
C ARG A 142 2.39 -13.35 -25.29
N SER A 143 1.49 -14.19 -25.82
CA SER A 143 1.77 -15.04 -26.98
C SER A 143 1.93 -14.26 -28.29
N GLY A 144 1.42 -13.02 -28.35
CA GLY A 144 1.32 -12.20 -29.56
C GLY A 144 0.16 -12.61 -30.47
N GLU A 145 -0.84 -13.33 -29.96
CA GLU A 145 -2.13 -13.51 -30.63
C GLU A 145 -2.91 -12.18 -30.66
N TRP A 146 -2.91 -11.43 -29.54
CA TRP A 146 -3.39 -10.07 -29.54
C TRP A 146 -2.34 -9.14 -30.17
N LYS A 147 -2.79 -8.35 -31.14
CA LYS A 147 -1.91 -7.49 -31.95
C LYS A 147 -2.48 -6.11 -32.08
N GLY A 148 -1.61 -5.12 -32.27
CA GLY A 148 -1.98 -3.78 -32.68
C GLY A 148 -2.65 -3.74 -34.06
N VAL A 149 -3.15 -2.58 -34.44
CA VAL A 149 -3.90 -2.37 -35.70
C VAL A 149 -3.12 -2.76 -36.95
N THR A 150 -1.80 -2.70 -36.90
CA THR A 150 -0.89 -3.08 -38.01
C THR A 150 -0.51 -4.58 -38.00
N GLY A 151 -1.00 -5.34 -37.04
CA GLY A 151 -0.65 -6.77 -36.89
C GLY A 151 0.68 -7.01 -36.16
N LYS A 152 1.35 -5.97 -35.63
CA LYS A 152 2.53 -6.12 -34.77
C LYS A 152 2.15 -6.62 -33.38
N LYS A 153 3.05 -7.35 -32.73
CA LYS A 153 2.92 -7.76 -31.32
C LYS A 153 2.98 -6.55 -30.41
N ILE A 154 2.34 -6.67 -29.24
CA ILE A 154 2.46 -5.68 -28.17
C ILE A 154 3.82 -5.86 -27.48
N GLU A 155 4.55 -4.75 -27.36
CA GLU A 155 5.85 -4.63 -26.68
C GLU A 155 5.81 -3.64 -25.52
N HIS A 156 4.80 -2.77 -25.50
CA HIS A 156 4.62 -1.76 -24.49
C HIS A 156 3.20 -1.78 -23.94
N LEU A 157 3.08 -1.64 -22.63
CA LEU A 157 1.81 -1.47 -21.93
C LEU A 157 1.82 -0.14 -21.19
N VAL A 158 0.76 0.65 -21.36
CA VAL A 158 0.56 1.89 -20.62
C VAL A 158 -0.70 1.73 -19.76
N SER A 159 -0.53 1.72 -18.44
CA SER A 159 -1.63 1.68 -17.48
C SER A 159 -1.96 3.10 -17.03
N ILE A 160 -3.22 3.51 -17.18
CA ILE A 160 -3.70 4.85 -16.80
C ILE A 160 -4.68 4.72 -15.65
N GLY A 161 -4.28 5.19 -14.48
CA GLY A 161 -5.08 5.14 -13.25
C GLY A 161 -4.60 6.19 -12.26
N ILE A 162 -5.31 6.38 -11.15
CA ILE A 162 -4.88 7.25 -10.05
C ILE A 162 -5.27 6.64 -8.71
N GLY A 163 -4.54 6.98 -7.64
CA GLY A 163 -4.78 6.44 -6.31
C GLY A 163 -4.65 4.92 -6.28
N GLY A 164 -5.67 4.21 -5.79
CA GLY A 164 -5.67 2.74 -5.72
C GLY A 164 -5.57 2.04 -7.09
N SER A 165 -5.96 2.72 -8.17
CA SER A 165 -5.80 2.20 -9.54
C SER A 165 -4.39 2.35 -10.12
N ASP A 166 -3.47 3.00 -9.39
CA ASP A 166 -2.08 3.23 -9.80
C ASP A 166 -1.08 2.70 -8.77
N LEU A 167 -1.20 3.13 -7.49
CA LEU A 167 -0.16 2.90 -6.47
C LEU A 167 0.13 1.42 -6.23
N GLY A 168 -0.90 0.57 -6.14
CA GLY A 168 -0.73 -0.88 -5.99
C GLY A 168 -0.04 -1.50 -7.21
N PRO A 169 -0.60 -1.32 -8.42
CA PRO A 169 0.01 -1.84 -9.65
C PRO A 169 1.44 -1.38 -9.91
N VAL A 170 1.76 -0.08 -9.78
CA VAL A 170 3.12 0.41 -10.02
C VAL A 170 4.10 -0.10 -8.96
N MET A 171 3.69 -0.16 -7.70
CA MET A 171 4.51 -0.72 -6.62
C MET A 171 4.82 -2.19 -6.88
N ALA A 172 3.80 -3.00 -7.20
CA ALA A 172 3.97 -4.42 -7.45
C ALA A 172 4.79 -4.69 -8.73
N TYR A 173 4.61 -3.89 -9.79
CA TYR A 173 5.44 -3.97 -10.99
C TYR A 173 6.92 -3.70 -10.69
N GLU A 174 7.23 -2.64 -9.95
CA GLU A 174 8.60 -2.33 -9.56
C GLU A 174 9.19 -3.41 -8.64
N ALA A 175 8.41 -3.94 -7.71
CA ALA A 175 8.84 -5.01 -6.82
C ALA A 175 9.14 -6.32 -7.57
N LEU A 176 8.36 -6.63 -8.58
CA LEU A 176 8.40 -7.90 -9.31
C LEU A 176 9.07 -7.82 -10.69
N ARG A 177 9.78 -6.73 -11.00
CA ARG A 177 10.51 -6.58 -12.27
C ARG A 177 11.38 -7.77 -12.65
N PRO A 178 12.10 -8.44 -11.74
CA PRO A 178 12.89 -9.62 -12.08
C PRO A 178 12.06 -10.79 -12.64
N TYR A 179 10.75 -10.79 -12.40
CA TYR A 179 9.81 -11.82 -12.84
C TYR A 179 9.03 -11.43 -14.12
N ALA A 180 9.18 -10.20 -14.61
CA ALA A 180 8.52 -9.72 -15.82
C ALA A 180 9.22 -10.28 -17.07
N ASP A 181 8.80 -11.44 -17.52
CA ASP A 181 9.45 -12.22 -18.59
C ASP A 181 8.78 -12.14 -19.97
N ALA A 182 7.68 -11.39 -20.08
CA ALA A 182 6.94 -11.25 -21.35
C ALA A 182 7.68 -10.42 -22.41
N GLY A 183 8.76 -9.72 -22.04
CA GLY A 183 9.41 -8.74 -22.91
C GLY A 183 8.55 -7.50 -23.16
N ILE A 184 7.55 -7.26 -22.33
CA ILE A 184 6.64 -6.12 -22.40
C ILE A 184 7.06 -5.09 -21.32
N ASP A 185 7.44 -3.88 -21.77
CA ASP A 185 7.70 -2.74 -20.87
C ASP A 185 6.38 -2.12 -20.42
N CYS A 186 6.17 -2.02 -19.10
CA CYS A 186 4.95 -1.43 -18.54
C CYS A 186 5.24 -0.05 -17.95
N ARG A 187 4.44 0.94 -18.34
CA ARG A 187 4.52 2.31 -17.83
C ARG A 187 3.19 2.73 -17.23
N TYR A 188 3.26 3.55 -16.18
CA TYR A 188 2.09 4.00 -15.43
C TYR A 188 1.94 5.51 -15.54
N ILE A 189 0.77 5.98 -15.99
CA ILE A 189 0.39 7.39 -16.09
C ILE A 189 -0.69 7.64 -15.04
N SER A 190 -0.41 8.51 -14.08
CA SER A 190 -1.28 8.75 -12.95
C SER A 190 -1.63 10.23 -12.79
N ASN A 191 -0.63 11.11 -12.78
CA ASN A 191 -0.84 12.52 -12.55
C ASN A 191 -1.49 13.20 -13.77
N ILE A 192 -2.40 14.15 -13.50
CA ILE A 192 -2.98 15.01 -14.55
C ILE A 192 -1.98 16.09 -15.04
N ASP A 193 -0.82 16.25 -14.37
CA ASP A 193 0.27 17.09 -14.89
C ASP A 193 0.73 16.54 -16.24
N PRO A 194 0.68 17.36 -17.34
CA PRO A 194 1.07 16.91 -18.68
C PRO A 194 2.50 16.37 -18.78
N ASN A 195 3.37 16.73 -17.84
CA ASN A 195 4.74 16.22 -17.80
C ASN A 195 4.80 14.71 -17.52
N ASP A 196 3.90 14.18 -16.69
CA ASP A 196 3.87 12.74 -16.39
C ASP A 196 3.61 11.92 -17.66
N GLN A 197 2.56 12.30 -18.40
CA GLN A 197 2.23 11.65 -19.66
C GLN A 197 3.35 11.83 -20.71
N ALA A 198 3.88 13.05 -20.88
CA ALA A 198 4.90 13.33 -21.88
C ALA A 198 6.16 12.47 -21.69
N GLU A 199 6.63 12.33 -20.44
CA GLU A 199 7.80 11.49 -20.14
C GLU A 199 7.50 9.99 -20.30
N LYS A 200 6.31 9.54 -19.95
CA LYS A 200 5.92 8.13 -20.05
C LYS A 200 5.68 7.66 -21.48
N LEU A 201 5.19 8.52 -22.36
CA LEU A 201 4.97 8.20 -23.78
C LEU A 201 6.24 8.32 -24.63
N LYS A 202 7.27 9.00 -24.12
CA LYS A 202 8.50 9.24 -24.86
C LYS A 202 9.17 7.95 -25.30
N GLY A 203 9.39 7.84 -26.63
CA GLY A 203 10.06 6.70 -27.27
C GLY A 203 9.21 5.44 -27.43
N LEU A 204 7.90 5.47 -27.10
CA LEU A 204 6.99 4.37 -27.40
C LEU A 204 6.67 4.32 -28.91
N ASP A 205 6.56 3.11 -29.46
CA ASP A 205 5.99 2.86 -30.78
C ASP A 205 4.47 2.64 -30.62
N PRO A 206 3.61 3.52 -31.18
CA PRO A 206 2.17 3.39 -31.06
C PRO A 206 1.63 2.08 -31.68
N GLU A 207 2.31 1.51 -32.69
CA GLU A 207 1.91 0.25 -33.33
C GLU A 207 2.03 -0.97 -32.39
N THR A 208 2.89 -0.87 -31.36
CA THR A 208 3.17 -1.96 -30.41
C THR A 208 2.74 -1.62 -28.97
N THR A 209 2.00 -0.53 -28.76
CA THR A 209 1.56 -0.07 -27.44
C THR A 209 0.11 -0.46 -27.17
N LEU A 210 -0.14 -1.11 -26.03
CA LEU A 210 -1.47 -1.40 -25.47
C LEU A 210 -1.72 -0.48 -24.28
N VAL A 211 -2.92 0.10 -24.19
CA VAL A 211 -3.34 1.02 -23.11
C VAL A 211 -4.41 0.35 -22.26
N VAL A 212 -4.22 0.33 -20.95
CA VAL A 212 -5.20 -0.14 -19.97
C VAL A 212 -5.73 1.06 -19.20
N ILE A 213 -7.01 1.38 -19.33
CA ILE A 213 -7.66 2.47 -18.60
C ILE A 213 -8.30 1.89 -17.34
N VAL A 214 -7.79 2.29 -16.17
CA VAL A 214 -8.23 1.74 -14.87
C VAL A 214 -9.07 2.78 -14.14
N SER A 215 -10.40 2.66 -14.25
CA SER A 215 -11.36 3.54 -13.57
C SER A 215 -12.69 2.82 -13.34
N LYS A 216 -13.01 2.48 -12.09
CA LYS A 216 -14.23 1.72 -11.73
C LYS A 216 -15.51 2.29 -12.34
N THR A 217 -15.71 3.60 -12.21
CA THR A 217 -16.90 4.33 -12.68
C THR A 217 -16.73 4.95 -14.06
N PHE A 218 -15.53 4.89 -14.62
CA PHE A 218 -15.14 5.55 -15.87
C PHE A 218 -15.50 7.04 -15.92
N THR A 219 -15.25 7.74 -14.77
CA THR A 219 -15.57 9.18 -14.59
C THR A 219 -14.48 9.95 -13.88
N THR A 220 -13.42 9.29 -13.39
CA THR A 220 -12.32 9.95 -12.68
C THR A 220 -11.67 10.97 -13.60
N LEU A 221 -11.62 12.22 -13.17
CA LEU A 221 -11.19 13.36 -14.02
C LEU A 221 -9.78 13.13 -14.57
N GLU A 222 -8.83 12.82 -13.70
CA GLU A 222 -7.42 12.63 -14.03
C GLU A 222 -7.25 11.48 -15.03
N THR A 223 -7.82 10.33 -14.71
CA THR A 223 -7.73 9.12 -15.55
C THR A 223 -8.32 9.35 -16.92
N LEU A 224 -9.52 9.94 -17.00
CA LEU A 224 -10.19 10.15 -18.30
C LEU A 224 -9.56 11.28 -19.12
N THR A 225 -8.96 12.28 -18.48
CA THR A 225 -8.19 13.32 -19.18
C THR A 225 -6.94 12.70 -19.80
N ASN A 226 -6.14 12.01 -19.01
CA ASN A 226 -4.95 11.31 -19.50
C ASN A 226 -5.32 10.28 -20.60
N ALA A 227 -6.40 9.53 -20.42
CA ALA A 227 -6.83 8.54 -21.42
C ALA A 227 -7.21 9.17 -22.76
N ARG A 228 -7.90 10.32 -22.76
CA ARG A 228 -8.24 11.05 -24.00
C ARG A 228 -7.01 11.61 -24.70
N GLU A 229 -6.07 12.14 -23.95
CA GLU A 229 -4.80 12.66 -24.50
C GLU A 229 -3.93 11.54 -25.07
N VAL A 230 -3.80 10.40 -24.35
CA VAL A 230 -3.09 9.21 -24.87
C VAL A 230 -3.77 8.65 -26.11
N LYS A 231 -5.10 8.66 -26.17
CA LYS A 231 -5.85 8.28 -27.38
C LYS A 231 -5.54 9.21 -28.55
N THR A 232 -5.53 10.51 -28.33
CA THR A 232 -5.16 11.51 -29.34
C THR A 232 -3.73 11.27 -29.83
N TRP A 233 -2.77 11.14 -28.91
CA TRP A 233 -1.38 10.82 -29.23
C TRP A 233 -1.27 9.55 -30.07
N MET A 234 -1.93 8.48 -29.68
CA MET A 234 -1.92 7.19 -30.38
C MET A 234 -2.39 7.33 -31.82
N LEU A 235 -3.55 7.96 -32.03
CA LEU A 235 -4.14 8.11 -33.37
C LEU A 235 -3.33 9.04 -34.27
N GLU A 236 -2.79 10.14 -33.73
CA GLU A 236 -1.93 11.07 -34.48
C GLU A 236 -0.61 10.39 -34.89
N GLN A 237 0.02 9.63 -34.00
CA GLN A 237 1.27 8.94 -34.31
C GLN A 237 1.07 7.79 -35.31
N LEU A 238 0.01 6.98 -35.15
CA LEU A 238 -0.32 5.92 -36.13
C LEU A 238 -0.59 6.52 -37.53
N LYS A 239 -1.29 7.65 -37.60
CA LYS A 239 -1.52 8.35 -38.85
C LYS A 239 -0.22 8.93 -39.44
N ALA A 240 0.63 9.53 -38.62
CA ALA A 240 1.92 10.10 -39.07
C ALA A 240 2.86 9.01 -39.61
N GLN A 241 2.79 7.79 -39.06
CA GLN A 241 3.53 6.62 -39.54
C GLN A 241 2.91 5.94 -40.77
N GLY A 242 1.70 6.38 -41.19
CA GLY A 242 0.97 5.76 -42.31
C GLY A 242 0.34 4.41 -41.97
N ALA A 243 0.22 4.08 -40.68
CA ALA A 243 -0.40 2.86 -40.19
C ALA A 243 -1.91 2.89 -40.32
N ILE A 244 -2.52 4.09 -40.24
CA ILE A 244 -3.94 4.37 -40.48
C ILE A 244 -4.07 5.62 -41.35
N ASP A 245 -5.20 5.77 -42.06
CA ASP A 245 -5.49 6.97 -42.89
C ASP A 245 -6.13 8.13 -42.10
N GLY A 246 -6.60 7.82 -40.85
CA GLY A 246 -7.26 8.75 -39.96
C GLY A 246 -8.76 8.91 -40.23
N SER A 247 -9.36 8.02 -41.00
CA SER A 247 -10.83 7.92 -41.11
C SER A 247 -11.44 7.45 -39.80
N ASP A 248 -12.72 7.76 -39.58
CA ASP A 248 -13.43 7.36 -38.36
C ASP A 248 -13.42 5.83 -38.18
N GLU A 249 -13.52 5.06 -39.27
CA GLU A 249 -13.49 3.60 -39.27
C GLU A 249 -12.13 3.07 -38.78
N GLN A 250 -11.01 3.56 -39.35
CA GLN A 250 -9.68 3.13 -38.95
C GLN A 250 -9.28 3.63 -37.56
N ASN A 251 -9.73 4.82 -37.17
CA ASN A 251 -9.56 5.32 -35.80
C ASN A 251 -10.30 4.41 -34.80
N ALA A 252 -11.53 3.99 -35.10
CA ALA A 252 -12.28 3.07 -34.24
C ALA A 252 -11.61 1.68 -34.14
N GLU A 253 -11.10 1.16 -35.27
CA GLU A 253 -10.33 -0.10 -35.27
C GLU A 253 -9.05 0.01 -34.45
N ALA A 254 -8.31 1.12 -34.55
CA ALA A 254 -7.12 1.38 -33.76
C ALA A 254 -7.45 1.39 -32.26
N VAL A 255 -8.52 2.09 -31.84
CA VAL A 255 -8.94 2.10 -30.43
C VAL A 255 -9.32 0.69 -29.97
N ALA A 256 -10.08 -0.08 -30.75
CA ALA A 256 -10.47 -1.44 -30.39
C ALA A 256 -9.27 -2.41 -30.25
N LYS A 257 -8.15 -2.13 -30.93
CA LYS A 257 -6.94 -2.96 -30.88
C LYS A 257 -5.93 -2.53 -29.82
N HIS A 258 -5.93 -1.26 -29.46
CA HIS A 258 -4.91 -0.67 -28.60
C HIS A 258 -5.41 -0.24 -27.21
N PHE A 259 -6.73 -0.32 -26.93
CA PHE A 259 -7.29 0.08 -25.66
C PHE A 259 -8.16 -1.02 -25.04
N VAL A 260 -7.97 -1.22 -23.73
CA VAL A 260 -8.80 -2.08 -22.88
C VAL A 260 -9.13 -1.33 -21.59
N ALA A 261 -10.12 -1.78 -20.84
CA ALA A 261 -10.56 -1.09 -19.65
C ALA A 261 -10.65 -2.00 -18.42
N VAL A 262 -10.35 -1.46 -17.26
CA VAL A 262 -10.73 -2.00 -15.96
C VAL A 262 -11.84 -1.11 -15.40
N SER A 263 -13.09 -1.55 -15.60
CA SER A 263 -14.28 -0.74 -15.27
C SER A 263 -15.54 -1.60 -15.22
N THR A 264 -16.52 -1.14 -14.43
CA THR A 264 -17.89 -1.68 -14.42
C THR A 264 -18.87 -0.85 -15.24
N ALA A 265 -18.45 0.34 -15.73
CA ALA A 265 -19.29 1.26 -16.47
C ALA A 265 -19.26 0.99 -17.99
N LEU A 266 -19.79 -0.17 -18.42
CA LEU A 266 -19.65 -0.69 -19.77
C LEU A 266 -20.14 0.28 -20.86
N GLU A 267 -21.26 0.99 -20.66
CA GLU A 267 -21.77 1.98 -21.60
C GLU A 267 -20.76 3.12 -21.86
N LYS A 268 -20.05 3.56 -20.82
CA LYS A 268 -19.04 4.61 -20.96
C LYS A 268 -17.75 4.10 -21.61
N VAL A 269 -17.41 2.85 -21.35
CA VAL A 269 -16.29 2.15 -21.99
C VAL A 269 -16.54 2.05 -23.50
N GLU A 270 -17.74 1.61 -23.90
CA GLU A 270 -18.18 1.54 -25.29
C GLU A 270 -18.19 2.93 -25.97
N ALA A 271 -18.73 3.95 -25.28
CA ALA A 271 -18.73 5.33 -25.77
C ALA A 271 -17.31 5.89 -25.98
N PHE A 272 -16.29 5.40 -25.26
CA PHE A 272 -14.90 5.75 -25.49
C PHE A 272 -14.33 5.08 -26.75
N GLY A 273 -14.94 3.99 -27.21
CA GLY A 273 -14.56 3.20 -28.38
C GLY A 273 -13.89 1.85 -28.02
N ILE A 274 -13.92 1.44 -26.76
CA ILE A 274 -13.39 0.16 -26.30
C ILE A 274 -14.52 -0.88 -26.36
N ASP A 275 -14.23 -2.06 -26.93
CA ASP A 275 -15.15 -3.19 -26.92
C ASP A 275 -15.45 -3.60 -25.47
N PRO A 276 -16.71 -3.62 -25.01
CA PRO A 276 -17.08 -4.08 -23.69
C PRO A 276 -16.59 -5.50 -23.31
N ALA A 277 -16.38 -6.36 -24.31
CA ALA A 277 -15.78 -7.69 -24.08
C ALA A 277 -14.34 -7.61 -23.53
N ASN A 278 -13.65 -6.50 -23.76
CA ASN A 278 -12.30 -6.20 -23.26
C ASN A 278 -12.35 -5.28 -22.03
N ALA A 279 -13.48 -5.22 -21.34
CA ALA A 279 -13.62 -4.56 -20.04
C ALA A 279 -13.66 -5.61 -18.92
N PHE A 280 -12.89 -5.34 -17.87
CA PHE A 280 -12.75 -6.21 -16.70
C PHE A 280 -13.26 -5.46 -15.48
N GLY A 281 -14.30 -5.98 -14.83
CA GLY A 281 -14.93 -5.36 -13.68
C GLY A 281 -14.39 -5.87 -12.35
N PHE A 282 -14.65 -5.12 -11.30
CA PHE A 282 -14.49 -5.55 -9.92
C PHE A 282 -15.60 -4.94 -9.05
N TRP A 283 -15.75 -5.40 -7.83
CA TRP A 283 -16.97 -5.25 -7.03
C TRP A 283 -16.94 -4.03 -6.12
N ASN A 284 -18.13 -3.65 -5.61
CA ASN A 284 -18.26 -2.53 -4.67
C ASN A 284 -17.65 -2.82 -3.29
N TRP A 285 -17.55 -4.07 -2.93
CA TRP A 285 -16.92 -4.54 -1.70
C TRP A 285 -15.38 -4.56 -1.76
N VAL A 286 -14.77 -4.10 -2.87
CA VAL A 286 -13.32 -3.84 -2.99
C VAL A 286 -13.08 -2.34 -2.98
N GLY A 287 -12.40 -1.84 -1.95
CA GLY A 287 -11.90 -0.48 -1.88
C GLY A 287 -10.72 -0.25 -2.84
N GLY A 288 -10.54 0.98 -3.36
CA GLY A 288 -9.48 1.27 -4.33
C GLY A 288 -8.07 0.91 -3.84
N ARG A 289 -7.72 1.27 -2.60
CA ARG A 289 -6.40 0.98 -2.01
C ARG A 289 -6.17 -0.49 -1.61
N TYR A 290 -7.22 -1.32 -1.70
CA TYR A 290 -7.22 -2.77 -1.47
C TYR A 290 -7.45 -3.57 -2.75
N SER A 291 -7.15 -3.01 -3.94
CA SER A 291 -7.63 -3.58 -5.20
C SER A 291 -6.54 -4.15 -6.10
N VAL A 292 -5.28 -4.14 -5.70
CA VAL A 292 -4.15 -4.57 -6.56
C VAL A 292 -4.27 -6.03 -6.99
N ASP A 293 -4.89 -6.86 -6.19
CA ASP A 293 -5.18 -8.29 -6.40
C ASP A 293 -6.51 -8.55 -7.14
N SER A 294 -7.24 -7.48 -7.53
CA SER A 294 -8.45 -7.52 -8.37
C SER A 294 -8.13 -7.33 -9.87
N ALA A 295 -9.17 -7.01 -10.67
CA ALA A 295 -8.99 -6.60 -12.07
C ALA A 295 -8.04 -5.41 -12.26
N VAL A 296 -7.84 -4.59 -11.24
CA VAL A 296 -6.86 -3.50 -11.22
C VAL A 296 -5.43 -4.01 -11.48
N GLY A 297 -5.12 -5.25 -11.11
CA GLY A 297 -3.87 -5.94 -11.40
C GLY A 297 -3.71 -6.48 -12.83
N LEU A 298 -4.60 -6.16 -13.78
CA LEU A 298 -4.53 -6.67 -15.16
C LEU A 298 -3.15 -6.42 -15.82
N SER A 299 -2.58 -5.24 -15.60
CA SER A 299 -1.23 -4.91 -16.09
C SER A 299 -0.16 -5.87 -15.55
N LEU A 300 -0.26 -6.26 -14.27
CA LEU A 300 0.64 -7.23 -13.64
C LEU A 300 0.47 -8.62 -14.26
N ILE A 301 -0.76 -9.07 -14.50
CA ILE A 301 -1.02 -10.37 -15.12
C ILE A 301 -0.39 -10.42 -16.52
N VAL A 302 -0.48 -9.35 -17.30
CA VAL A 302 0.13 -9.27 -18.62
C VAL A 302 1.66 -9.39 -18.55
N VAL A 303 2.32 -8.68 -17.62
CA VAL A 303 3.79 -8.67 -17.59
C VAL A 303 4.39 -9.86 -16.84
N LEU A 304 3.73 -10.36 -15.80
CA LEU A 304 4.21 -11.47 -14.97
C LEU A 304 3.75 -12.85 -15.48
N GLY A 305 2.56 -12.91 -16.06
CA GLY A 305 1.85 -14.14 -16.42
C GLY A 305 0.89 -14.63 -15.33
N PRO A 306 -0.12 -15.42 -15.73
CA PRO A 306 -1.14 -15.95 -14.83
C PRO A 306 -0.59 -16.75 -13.64
N GLU A 307 0.41 -17.60 -13.87
CA GLU A 307 1.00 -18.45 -12.82
C GLU A 307 1.62 -17.61 -11.68
N ARG A 308 2.39 -16.58 -12.02
CA ARG A 308 3.02 -15.72 -11.02
C ARG A 308 2.02 -14.82 -10.33
N PHE A 309 0.97 -14.38 -11.04
CA PHE A 309 -0.12 -13.65 -10.40
C PHE A 309 -0.92 -14.54 -9.44
N GLN A 310 -1.09 -15.83 -9.77
CA GLN A 310 -1.68 -16.81 -8.86
C GLN A 310 -0.83 -16.98 -7.59
N GLN A 311 0.51 -17.08 -7.71
CA GLN A 311 1.42 -17.11 -6.55
C GLN A 311 1.30 -15.83 -5.70
N PHE A 312 1.10 -14.68 -6.35
CA PHE A 312 0.86 -13.42 -5.65
C PHE A 312 -0.42 -13.47 -4.81
N LEU A 313 -1.53 -13.98 -5.38
CA LEU A 313 -2.78 -14.19 -4.64
C LEU A 313 -2.64 -15.21 -3.50
N GLU A 314 -1.88 -16.28 -3.71
CA GLU A 314 -1.61 -17.30 -2.70
C GLU A 314 -0.85 -16.74 -1.49
N GLY A 315 0.08 -15.81 -1.71
CA GLY A 315 0.77 -15.10 -0.63
C GLY A 315 -0.18 -14.29 0.25
N PHE A 316 -1.11 -13.55 -0.34
CA PHE A 316 -2.16 -12.86 0.42
C PHE A 316 -3.00 -13.83 1.24
N HIS A 317 -3.48 -14.89 0.60
CA HIS A 317 -4.31 -15.89 1.25
C HIS A 317 -3.62 -16.56 2.43
N THR A 318 -2.32 -16.81 2.32
CA THR A 318 -1.52 -17.38 3.42
C THR A 318 -1.55 -16.50 4.66
N ILE A 319 -1.42 -15.21 4.51
CA ILE A 319 -1.50 -14.25 5.63
C ILE A 319 -2.93 -14.11 6.14
N ASP A 320 -3.94 -14.17 5.27
CA ASP A 320 -5.35 -14.21 5.70
C ASP A 320 -5.62 -15.39 6.64
N GLU A 321 -5.20 -16.59 6.23
CA GLU A 321 -5.34 -17.80 7.04
C GLU A 321 -4.56 -17.72 8.35
N TYR A 322 -3.33 -17.20 8.31
CA TYR A 322 -2.54 -16.99 9.52
C TYR A 322 -3.22 -16.01 10.47
N PHE A 323 -3.72 -14.87 9.97
CA PHE A 323 -4.41 -13.86 10.76
C PHE A 323 -5.69 -14.39 11.41
N CYS A 324 -6.45 -15.21 10.69
CA CYS A 324 -7.70 -15.79 11.20
C CYS A 324 -7.49 -16.91 12.20
N ASN A 325 -6.49 -17.78 12.00
CA ASN A 325 -6.38 -19.05 12.71
C ASN A 325 -5.33 -19.07 13.82
N THR A 326 -4.49 -18.02 13.93
CA THR A 326 -3.45 -17.94 14.96
C THR A 326 -3.97 -17.17 16.19
N PRO A 327 -3.81 -17.69 17.41
CA PRO A 327 -4.17 -16.96 18.63
C PRO A 327 -3.44 -15.62 18.75
N LEU A 328 -4.10 -14.60 19.30
CA LEU A 328 -3.60 -13.21 19.35
C LEU A 328 -2.17 -13.10 19.88
N GLU A 329 -1.83 -13.84 20.92
CA GLU A 329 -0.49 -13.81 21.55
C GLU A 329 0.64 -14.31 20.63
N ASN A 330 0.30 -15.11 19.63
CA ASN A 330 1.23 -15.69 18.67
C ASN A 330 1.05 -15.15 17.25
N ASN A 331 0.15 -14.16 17.08
CA ASN A 331 -0.23 -13.61 15.80
C ASN A 331 0.58 -12.32 15.51
N ALA A 332 1.68 -12.45 14.77
CA ALA A 332 2.54 -11.32 14.43
C ALA A 332 1.76 -10.17 13.78
N VAL A 333 0.79 -10.48 12.92
CA VAL A 333 -0.04 -9.49 12.22
C VAL A 333 -0.86 -8.67 13.20
N ALA A 334 -1.58 -9.35 14.11
CA ALA A 334 -2.36 -8.69 15.14
C ALA A 334 -1.45 -7.91 16.11
N LEU A 335 -0.34 -8.50 16.53
CA LEU A 335 0.61 -7.85 17.44
C LEU A 335 1.23 -6.59 16.82
N MET A 336 1.58 -6.58 15.53
CA MET A 336 2.11 -5.39 14.87
C MET A 336 1.09 -4.25 14.83
N GLY A 337 -0.17 -4.51 14.51
CA GLY A 337 -1.21 -3.49 14.58
C GLY A 337 -1.45 -2.97 16.00
N LEU A 338 -1.42 -3.85 17.01
CA LEU A 338 -1.51 -3.47 18.42
C LEU A 338 -0.28 -2.68 18.89
N LEU A 339 0.92 -2.97 18.36
CA LEU A 339 2.14 -2.18 18.60
C LEU A 339 2.02 -0.77 18.04
N ASN A 340 1.40 -0.59 16.88
CA ASN A 340 1.16 0.74 16.34
C ASN A 340 0.21 1.54 17.25
N VAL A 341 -0.87 0.94 17.73
CA VAL A 341 -1.74 1.54 18.75
C VAL A 341 -0.94 1.89 20.03
N TRP A 342 -0.05 0.99 20.49
CA TRP A 342 0.82 1.21 21.64
C TRP A 342 1.70 2.45 21.47
N TYR A 343 2.35 2.60 20.32
CA TYR A 343 3.22 3.76 20.07
C TYR A 343 2.44 5.05 19.84
N VAL A 344 1.34 5.00 19.09
CA VAL A 344 0.51 6.19 18.81
C VAL A 344 -0.12 6.73 20.09
N ASN A 345 -0.72 5.88 20.90
CA ASN A 345 -1.58 6.31 22.00
C ASN A 345 -0.89 6.39 23.35
N PHE A 346 0.19 5.62 23.59
CA PHE A 346 0.86 5.58 24.89
C PHE A 346 2.27 6.19 24.84
N PHE A 347 2.91 6.28 23.67
CA PHE A 347 4.18 6.98 23.47
C PHE A 347 4.03 8.28 22.66
N GLY A 348 2.85 8.59 22.17
CA GLY A 348 2.57 9.80 21.40
C GLY A 348 3.28 9.87 20.05
N SER A 349 3.69 8.71 19.48
CA SER A 349 4.30 8.64 18.15
C SER A 349 3.30 9.10 17.08
N LYS A 350 3.74 9.97 16.17
CA LYS A 350 2.89 10.51 15.10
C LYS A 350 3.29 10.00 13.72
N SER A 351 4.31 9.17 13.65
CA SER A 351 4.76 8.59 12.39
C SER A 351 5.36 7.19 12.59
N HIS A 352 5.31 6.40 11.54
CA HIS A 352 5.85 5.05 11.45
C HIS A 352 6.72 4.95 10.20
N ALA A 353 7.96 4.51 10.35
CA ALA A 353 8.88 4.37 9.23
C ALA A 353 8.88 2.94 8.68
N VAL A 354 8.79 2.79 7.36
CA VAL A 354 8.95 1.49 6.67
C VAL A 354 10.21 1.54 5.83
N LEU A 355 11.19 0.74 6.19
CA LEU A 355 12.57 0.83 5.73
C LEU A 355 13.00 -0.48 5.02
N PRO A 356 12.62 -0.67 3.74
CA PRO A 356 12.97 -1.88 3.01
C PRO A 356 14.45 -1.88 2.64
N TYR A 357 15.20 -2.87 3.13
CA TYR A 357 16.52 -3.22 2.62
C TYR A 357 16.37 -4.14 1.42
N CYS A 358 15.67 -3.61 0.42
CA CYS A 358 15.43 -4.21 -0.88
C CYS A 358 15.08 -3.10 -1.87
N GLN A 359 15.93 -2.85 -2.87
CA GLN A 359 15.72 -1.77 -3.84
C GLN A 359 14.41 -1.90 -4.61
N TYR A 360 13.98 -3.12 -4.92
CA TYR A 360 12.73 -3.36 -5.62
C TYR A 360 11.49 -2.95 -4.83
N LEU A 361 11.59 -2.81 -3.50
CA LEU A 361 10.50 -2.30 -2.65
C LEU A 361 10.52 -0.77 -2.47
N HIS A 362 11.24 0.00 -3.31
CA HIS A 362 11.35 1.45 -3.17
C HIS A 362 10.00 2.18 -3.24
N ARG A 363 8.99 1.61 -3.91
CA ARG A 363 7.62 2.15 -3.97
C ARG A 363 6.71 1.65 -2.85
N PHE A 364 7.13 0.67 -2.07
CA PHE A 364 6.31 0.07 -1.02
C PHE A 364 5.89 1.07 0.07
N PRO A 365 6.79 1.91 0.64
CA PRO A 365 6.37 2.93 1.60
C PRO A 365 5.33 3.91 1.03
N ALA A 366 5.45 4.30 -0.24
CA ALA A 366 4.48 5.20 -0.90
C ALA A 366 3.11 4.53 -1.12
N TYR A 367 3.08 3.22 -1.40
CA TYR A 367 1.86 2.43 -1.44
C TYR A 367 1.18 2.39 -0.06
N LEU A 368 1.95 2.15 0.99
CA LEU A 368 1.45 2.11 2.36
C LEU A 368 0.91 3.46 2.84
N GLN A 369 1.40 4.59 2.32
CA GLN A 369 0.82 5.90 2.63
C GLN A 369 -0.67 5.93 2.31
N GLN A 370 -1.08 5.46 1.14
CA GLN A 370 -2.50 5.40 0.82
C GLN A 370 -3.21 4.31 1.64
N LEU A 371 -2.64 3.11 1.69
CA LEU A 371 -3.26 1.99 2.37
C LEU A 371 -3.61 2.32 3.82
N THR A 372 -2.69 2.89 4.58
CA THR A 372 -2.86 3.13 6.02
C THR A 372 -3.47 4.50 6.32
N MET A 373 -2.96 5.59 5.72
CA MET A 373 -3.36 6.95 6.08
C MET A 373 -4.76 7.30 5.56
N GLU A 374 -5.15 6.84 4.37
CA GLU A 374 -6.52 7.02 3.87
C GLU A 374 -7.52 6.15 4.64
N SER A 375 -7.08 4.99 5.12
CA SER A 375 -7.91 4.11 5.95
C SER A 375 -8.11 4.66 7.36
N ASN A 376 -7.03 5.01 8.04
CA ASN A 376 -7.05 5.27 9.49
C ASN A 376 -6.90 6.74 9.87
N GLY A 377 -6.70 7.65 8.91
CA GLY A 377 -6.73 9.10 9.15
C GLY A 377 -8.16 9.61 9.38
N LYS A 378 -8.83 9.16 10.43
CA LYS A 378 -10.24 9.44 10.72
C LYS A 378 -10.40 10.10 12.10
N HIS A 379 -11.44 10.92 12.26
CA HIS A 379 -11.78 11.61 13.51
C HIS A 379 -13.16 11.25 14.08
N VAL A 380 -13.86 10.32 13.40
CA VAL A 380 -15.15 9.80 13.84
C VAL A 380 -15.13 8.28 13.81
N ARG A 381 -15.87 7.66 14.72
CA ARG A 381 -16.10 6.21 14.75
C ARG A 381 -17.14 5.81 13.71
N TRP A 382 -17.22 4.51 13.43
CA TRP A 382 -18.18 3.97 12.44
C TRP A 382 -19.66 4.15 12.79
N ASP A 383 -20.00 4.55 14.02
CA ASP A 383 -21.36 4.93 14.44
C ASP A 383 -21.60 6.46 14.39
N GLY A 384 -20.62 7.23 13.93
CA GLY A 384 -20.68 8.69 13.84
C GLY A 384 -20.29 9.41 15.14
N SER A 385 -19.96 8.72 16.21
CA SER A 385 -19.46 9.33 17.45
C SER A 385 -18.02 9.83 17.28
N ALA A 386 -17.60 10.83 18.05
CA ALA A 386 -16.23 11.33 18.03
C ALA A 386 -15.26 10.30 18.61
N VAL A 387 -14.06 10.22 18.01
CA VAL A 387 -12.96 9.47 18.62
C VAL A 387 -12.46 10.15 19.90
N THR A 388 -11.94 9.37 20.82
CA THR A 388 -11.48 9.82 22.15
C THR A 388 -9.97 9.68 22.33
N SER A 389 -9.29 9.14 21.32
CA SER A 389 -7.84 8.94 21.24
C SER A 389 -7.29 9.47 19.92
N ASP A 390 -5.97 9.58 19.82
CA ASP A 390 -5.33 9.78 18.52
C ASP A 390 -5.57 8.58 17.60
N THR A 391 -5.70 8.83 16.30
CA THR A 391 -5.91 7.82 15.27
C THR A 391 -4.98 8.08 14.09
N GLY A 392 -4.46 7.02 13.50
CA GLY A 392 -3.64 7.09 12.30
C GLY A 392 -2.30 7.82 12.51
N GLU A 393 -1.25 7.21 12.09
CA GLU A 393 0.09 7.78 12.04
C GLU A 393 0.53 8.03 10.60
N ILE A 394 1.55 8.84 10.43
CA ILE A 394 2.12 9.15 9.11
C ILE A 394 3.08 8.02 8.72
N PHE A 395 2.69 7.22 7.75
CA PHE A 395 3.58 6.22 7.14
C PHE A 395 4.53 6.88 6.14
N TRP A 396 5.82 6.54 6.23
CA TRP A 396 6.85 7.06 5.33
C TRP A 396 8.06 6.13 5.33
N GLY A 397 8.95 6.28 4.36
CA GLY A 397 10.18 5.51 4.32
C GLY A 397 10.89 5.57 3.00
N GLU A 398 12.09 5.02 2.99
CA GLU A 398 12.97 4.90 1.84
C GLU A 398 13.79 3.60 1.96
N PRO A 399 14.27 3.03 0.87
CA PRO A 399 15.15 1.88 0.94
C PRO A 399 16.43 2.15 1.76
N GLY A 400 16.86 1.17 2.56
CA GLY A 400 18.24 1.11 2.98
C GLY A 400 19.14 0.79 1.76
N THR A 401 20.35 1.29 1.65
CA THR A 401 21.11 2.14 2.59
C THR A 401 20.87 3.64 2.37
N ASN A 402 20.11 4.02 1.35
CA ASN A 402 19.85 5.43 1.01
C ASN A 402 19.27 6.19 2.20
N GLY A 403 18.28 5.63 2.90
CA GLY A 403 17.67 6.22 4.09
C GLY A 403 18.70 6.55 5.19
N GLN A 404 19.74 5.72 5.36
CA GLN A 404 20.81 5.96 6.33
C GLN A 404 21.53 7.30 6.09
N HIS A 405 21.66 7.69 4.83
CA HIS A 405 22.33 8.91 4.41
C HIS A 405 21.36 10.11 4.26
N ALA A 406 20.08 9.93 4.57
CA ALA A 406 19.06 10.95 4.42
C ALA A 406 18.47 11.40 5.77
N PHE A 407 17.95 10.49 6.58
CA PHE A 407 17.16 10.84 7.76
C PHE A 407 17.45 9.99 9.02
N TYR A 408 18.33 9.03 8.99
CA TYR A 408 18.62 8.19 10.17
C TYR A 408 19.21 8.99 11.33
N GLN A 409 19.77 10.16 11.09
CA GLN A 409 20.16 11.09 12.15
C GLN A 409 18.99 11.36 13.11
N LEU A 410 17.79 11.58 12.58
CA LEU A 410 16.59 11.79 13.39
C LEU A 410 16.18 10.51 14.12
N LEU A 411 16.21 9.36 13.44
CA LEU A 411 15.83 8.09 14.07
C LEU A 411 16.73 7.75 15.27
N HIS A 412 18.04 8.00 15.17
CA HIS A 412 19.00 7.70 16.24
C HIS A 412 19.02 8.72 17.37
N GLN A 413 19.03 10.01 17.06
CA GLN A 413 19.30 11.09 18.01
C GLN A 413 18.20 12.15 18.05
N GLY A 414 17.08 11.96 17.34
CA GLY A 414 15.94 12.85 17.44
C GLY A 414 15.21 12.74 18.79
N THR A 415 14.44 13.76 19.15
CA THR A 415 13.71 13.85 20.43
C THR A 415 12.37 13.12 20.40
N VAL A 416 11.95 12.60 19.25
CA VAL A 416 10.71 11.83 19.09
C VAL A 416 11.01 10.35 18.85
N VAL A 417 10.16 9.48 19.38
CA VAL A 417 10.21 8.05 19.10
C VAL A 417 9.49 7.81 17.78
N VAL A 418 10.17 7.16 16.83
CA VAL A 418 9.61 6.74 15.55
C VAL A 418 9.74 5.21 15.48
N PRO A 419 8.64 4.45 15.64
CA PRO A 419 8.64 3.03 15.37
C PRO A 419 9.02 2.77 13.90
N ALA A 420 9.76 1.69 13.66
CA ALA A 420 10.23 1.41 12.31
C ALA A 420 10.18 -0.09 11.98
N ASP A 421 9.64 -0.42 10.80
CA ASP A 421 9.69 -1.74 10.21
C ASP A 421 10.87 -1.82 9.24
N PHE A 422 11.75 -2.75 9.49
CA PHE A 422 12.91 -3.06 8.64
C PHE A 422 12.61 -4.35 7.86
N ILE A 423 12.59 -4.28 6.53
CA ILE A 423 12.24 -5.42 5.67
C ILE A 423 13.47 -5.84 4.87
N ALA A 424 13.85 -7.12 4.91
CA ALA A 424 14.96 -7.63 4.13
C ALA A 424 14.71 -9.07 3.64
N PHE A 425 15.54 -9.51 2.70
CA PHE A 425 15.50 -10.86 2.14
C PHE A 425 16.90 -11.47 2.16
N ALA A 426 16.98 -12.78 2.42
CA ALA A 426 18.23 -13.52 2.44
C ALA A 426 18.90 -13.57 1.06
N ASN A 427 18.10 -13.58 -0.01
CA ASN A 427 18.60 -13.70 -1.38
C ASN A 427 18.23 -12.47 -2.21
N THR A 428 19.09 -12.14 -3.16
CA THR A 428 18.86 -11.07 -4.14
C THR A 428 18.71 -11.63 -5.55
N ALA A 429 17.86 -11.02 -6.38
CA ALA A 429 17.71 -11.38 -7.78
C ALA A 429 18.97 -11.08 -8.63
N ASN A 430 19.86 -10.20 -8.14
CA ASN A 430 21.05 -9.76 -8.86
C ASN A 430 22.29 -9.89 -7.95
N PRO A 431 22.84 -11.11 -7.77
CA PRO A 431 24.03 -11.31 -6.94
C PRO A 431 25.25 -10.60 -7.54
N ALA A 432 26.06 -9.97 -6.70
CA ALA A 432 27.28 -9.27 -7.08
C ALA A 432 28.39 -9.50 -6.07
N THR A 433 29.64 -9.45 -6.52
CA THR A 433 30.83 -9.60 -5.69
C THR A 433 31.78 -8.42 -5.92
N ASP A 434 32.27 -7.83 -4.85
CA ASP A 434 33.36 -6.85 -4.88
C ASP A 434 34.58 -7.37 -4.13
N SER A 435 35.71 -7.47 -4.81
CA SER A 435 37.00 -7.89 -4.22
C SER A 435 36.92 -9.22 -3.47
N GLY A 436 36.05 -10.13 -3.89
CA GLY A 436 35.81 -11.44 -3.28
C GLY A 436 34.81 -11.44 -2.13
N GLN A 437 34.18 -10.30 -1.81
CA GLN A 437 33.14 -10.17 -0.81
C GLN A 437 31.77 -10.10 -1.47
N ASP A 438 30.77 -10.80 -0.92
CA ASP A 438 29.38 -10.71 -1.37
C ASP A 438 28.81 -9.33 -1.02
N VAL A 439 28.33 -8.59 -2.04
CA VAL A 439 27.76 -7.26 -1.87
C VAL A 439 26.44 -7.31 -1.09
N HIS A 440 25.67 -8.41 -1.22
CA HIS A 440 24.44 -8.58 -0.49
C HIS A 440 24.68 -8.79 1.01
N GLU A 441 25.73 -9.51 1.40
CA GLU A 441 26.14 -9.64 2.80
C GLU A 441 26.54 -8.28 3.41
N LEU A 442 27.25 -7.42 2.65
CA LEU A 442 27.53 -6.05 3.06
C LEU A 442 26.27 -5.24 3.29
N PHE A 443 25.27 -5.41 2.42
CA PHE A 443 24.00 -4.74 2.50
C PHE A 443 23.20 -5.20 3.73
N LEU A 444 23.08 -6.52 3.96
CA LEU A 444 22.41 -7.09 5.12
C LEU A 444 23.14 -6.76 6.45
N GLY A 445 24.48 -6.65 6.41
CA GLY A 445 25.25 -6.16 7.55
C GLY A 445 24.81 -4.75 8.00
N ASN A 446 24.44 -3.87 7.07
CA ASN A 446 23.86 -2.56 7.40
C ASN A 446 22.47 -2.69 8.05
N PHE A 447 21.59 -3.52 7.50
CA PHE A 447 20.28 -3.80 8.09
C PHE A 447 20.41 -4.24 9.57
N LEU A 448 21.24 -5.24 9.85
CA LEU A 448 21.46 -5.76 11.20
C LEU A 448 22.11 -4.70 12.13
N ALA A 449 23.08 -3.94 11.60
CA ALA A 449 23.76 -2.90 12.36
C ALA A 449 22.82 -1.77 12.78
N GLN A 450 21.90 -1.32 11.88
CA GLN A 450 20.98 -0.24 12.17
C GLN A 450 19.94 -0.66 13.23
N THR A 451 19.31 -1.82 13.10
CA THR A 451 18.36 -2.30 14.11
C THR A 451 19.03 -2.51 15.48
N LYS A 452 20.28 -2.98 15.49
CA LYS A 452 21.06 -3.12 16.73
C LYS A 452 21.40 -1.75 17.35
N ALA A 453 21.87 -0.80 16.55
CA ALA A 453 22.25 0.53 17.03
C ALA A 453 21.04 1.32 17.55
N LEU A 454 19.88 1.24 16.86
CA LEU A 454 18.63 1.84 17.30
C LEU A 454 18.17 1.27 18.66
N ALA A 455 18.23 -0.04 18.83
CA ALA A 455 17.80 -0.70 20.07
C ALA A 455 18.73 -0.41 21.26
N PHE A 456 20.05 -0.54 21.08
CA PHE A 456 21.00 -0.60 22.19
C PHE A 456 21.82 0.66 22.40
N GLY A 457 21.84 1.56 21.42
CA GLY A 457 22.55 2.82 21.51
C GLY A 457 24.06 2.71 21.76
N LYS A 458 24.64 3.78 22.30
CA LYS A 458 26.04 3.89 22.70
C LYS A 458 26.18 4.92 23.83
N THR A 459 26.69 4.46 24.97
CA THR A 459 26.81 5.29 26.19
C THR A 459 27.97 6.28 26.09
N ALA A 460 27.96 7.29 26.96
CA ALA A 460 29.02 8.26 27.08
C ALA A 460 30.37 7.59 27.45
N ASP A 461 30.35 6.57 28.28
CA ASP A 461 31.56 5.85 28.70
C ASP A 461 32.15 5.02 27.54
N GLU A 462 31.30 4.38 26.74
CA GLU A 462 31.72 3.68 25.51
C GLU A 462 32.34 4.68 24.50
N VAL A 463 31.75 5.89 24.37
CA VAL A 463 32.28 6.94 23.49
C VAL A 463 33.62 7.48 24.01
N ARG A 464 33.78 7.66 25.31
CA ARG A 464 35.07 8.04 25.94
C ARG A 464 36.15 7.01 25.73
N ALA A 465 35.81 5.73 25.90
CA ALA A 465 36.74 4.62 25.71
C ALA A 465 37.34 4.56 24.29
N GLU A 466 36.67 5.16 23.29
CA GLU A 466 37.19 5.30 21.93
C GLU A 466 38.18 6.47 21.77
N GLY A 467 38.50 7.22 22.84
CA GLY A 467 39.38 8.37 22.77
C GLY A 467 38.69 9.65 22.24
N THR A 468 37.37 9.72 22.31
CA THR A 468 36.62 10.91 21.88
C THR A 468 36.91 12.10 22.78
N PRO A 469 37.20 13.31 22.23
CA PRO A 469 37.36 14.51 23.03
C PRO A 469 36.08 14.84 23.82
N GLU A 470 36.23 15.20 25.12
CA GLU A 470 35.11 15.34 26.05
C GLU A 470 34.02 16.30 25.55
N GLN A 471 34.38 17.41 24.87
CA GLN A 471 33.42 18.40 24.36
C GLN A 471 32.47 17.86 23.28
N ILE A 472 32.80 16.74 22.61
CA ILE A 472 31.95 16.13 21.59
C ILE A 472 31.36 14.78 22.03
N VAL A 473 31.69 14.29 23.24
CA VAL A 473 31.12 13.06 23.81
C VAL A 473 29.58 13.09 23.77
N PRO A 474 28.89 14.17 24.24
CA PRO A 474 27.44 14.21 24.21
C PRO A 474 26.84 14.06 22.79
N ALA A 475 27.50 14.64 21.78
CA ALA A 475 27.04 14.58 20.39
C ALA A 475 27.26 13.20 19.74
N ARG A 476 28.09 12.34 20.33
CA ARG A 476 28.39 10.99 19.85
C ARG A 476 27.73 9.89 20.67
N CYS A 477 26.94 10.25 21.68
CA CYS A 477 26.09 9.30 22.41
C CYS A 477 24.84 8.97 21.57
N PHE A 478 24.38 7.74 21.71
CA PHE A 478 23.14 7.25 21.12
C PHE A 478 22.30 6.67 22.27
N GLU A 479 21.11 7.22 22.48
CA GLU A 479 20.26 6.81 23.60
C GLU A 479 19.81 5.35 23.53
N GLY A 480 19.69 4.81 22.30
CA GLY A 480 19.06 3.51 22.11
C GLY A 480 17.54 3.58 22.36
N ASN A 481 16.95 2.45 22.68
CA ASN A 481 15.52 2.30 22.97
C ASN A 481 14.62 2.89 21.85
N ARG A 482 15.08 2.77 20.60
CA ARG A 482 14.33 3.12 19.40
C ARG A 482 13.70 1.82 18.86
N PRO A 483 12.37 1.71 18.89
CA PRO A 483 11.69 0.46 18.57
C PRO A 483 11.81 0.11 17.10
N THR A 484 12.11 -1.16 16.83
CA THR A 484 12.12 -1.71 15.47
C THR A 484 11.48 -3.08 15.43
N THR A 485 10.73 -3.34 14.36
CA THR A 485 10.32 -4.68 13.95
C THR A 485 11.16 -5.08 12.75
N SER A 486 11.74 -6.29 12.76
CA SER A 486 12.43 -6.85 11.59
C SER A 486 11.54 -7.87 10.91
N ILE A 487 11.33 -7.69 9.58
CA ILE A 487 10.62 -8.63 8.72
C ILE A 487 11.63 -9.20 7.74
N PHE A 488 11.86 -10.50 7.80
CA PHE A 488 12.91 -11.15 7.02
C PHE A 488 12.31 -12.28 6.18
N GLY A 489 12.49 -12.26 4.86
CA GLY A 489 12.06 -13.32 3.96
C GLY A 489 13.24 -14.07 3.32
N ASP A 490 12.96 -15.17 2.65
CA ASP A 490 13.98 -15.88 1.86
C ASP A 490 14.34 -15.08 0.60
N THR A 491 13.34 -14.79 -0.24
CA THR A 491 13.50 -14.07 -1.52
C THR A 491 12.24 -13.25 -1.78
N LEU A 492 12.38 -12.04 -2.34
CA LEU A 492 11.22 -11.27 -2.80
C LEU A 492 10.61 -11.94 -4.05
N THR A 493 9.65 -12.80 -3.82
CA THR A 493 8.86 -13.50 -4.86
C THR A 493 7.49 -12.84 -5.03
N PRO A 494 6.70 -13.18 -6.06
CA PRO A 494 5.28 -12.79 -6.11
C PRO A 494 4.51 -13.20 -4.86
N PHE A 495 4.76 -14.40 -4.34
CA PHE A 495 4.17 -14.92 -3.11
C PHE A 495 4.53 -14.03 -1.90
N ALA A 496 5.81 -13.78 -1.66
CA ALA A 496 6.29 -12.95 -0.55
C ALA A 496 5.79 -11.50 -0.62
N LEU A 497 5.62 -10.94 -1.84
CA LEU A 497 5.02 -9.62 -1.99
C LEU A 497 3.53 -9.63 -1.61
N GLY A 498 2.80 -10.67 -1.99
CA GLY A 498 1.41 -10.87 -1.57
C GLY A 498 1.28 -10.92 -0.05
N GLU A 499 2.17 -11.68 0.61
CA GLU A 499 2.23 -11.74 2.07
C GLU A 499 2.48 -10.37 2.71
N LEU A 500 3.44 -9.60 2.19
CA LEU A 500 3.74 -8.26 2.71
C LEU A 500 2.55 -7.30 2.57
N ILE A 501 1.82 -7.34 1.47
CA ILE A 501 0.66 -6.46 1.30
C ILE A 501 -0.46 -6.86 2.25
N ALA A 502 -0.83 -8.15 2.33
CA ALA A 502 -1.85 -8.64 3.24
C ALA A 502 -1.52 -8.36 4.72
N LEU A 503 -0.24 -8.46 5.10
CA LEU A 503 0.24 -8.06 6.42
C LEU A 503 -0.21 -6.63 6.77
N TYR A 504 0.10 -5.65 5.91
CA TYR A 504 -0.25 -4.26 6.20
C TYR A 504 -1.73 -3.95 6.01
N GLU A 505 -2.47 -4.68 5.17
CA GLU A 505 -3.93 -4.61 5.11
C GLU A 505 -4.55 -4.98 6.47
N HIS A 506 -4.07 -6.06 7.08
CA HIS A 506 -4.58 -6.51 8.38
C HIS A 506 -4.05 -5.67 9.55
N ILE A 507 -2.81 -5.17 9.52
CA ILE A 507 -2.31 -4.17 10.49
C ILE A 507 -3.27 -2.97 10.52
N THR A 508 -3.60 -2.43 9.34
CA THR A 508 -4.55 -1.32 9.19
C THR A 508 -5.94 -1.65 9.75
N PHE A 509 -6.42 -2.87 9.52
CA PHE A 509 -7.68 -3.35 10.09
C PHE A 509 -7.65 -3.43 11.62
N VAL A 510 -6.56 -3.94 12.20
CA VAL A 510 -6.39 -4.06 13.66
C VAL A 510 -6.42 -2.69 14.31
N GLU A 511 -5.64 -1.74 13.81
CA GLU A 511 -5.61 -0.36 14.28
C GLU A 511 -7.01 0.28 14.22
N GLY A 512 -7.64 0.24 13.04
CA GLY A 512 -8.96 0.83 12.82
C GLY A 512 -10.04 0.23 13.72
N THR A 513 -9.95 -1.07 14.01
CA THR A 513 -10.87 -1.75 14.93
C THR A 513 -10.67 -1.28 16.37
N VAL A 514 -9.41 -1.15 16.84
CA VAL A 514 -9.13 -0.65 18.19
C VAL A 514 -9.61 0.79 18.36
N TRP A 515 -9.39 1.65 17.35
CA TRP A 515 -9.88 3.03 17.39
C TRP A 515 -11.38 3.18 17.12
N GLY A 516 -12.04 2.10 16.68
CA GLY A 516 -13.48 2.08 16.39
C GLY A 516 -13.86 2.87 15.15
N ILE A 517 -12.96 3.07 14.20
CA ILE A 517 -13.15 3.89 13.00
C ILE A 517 -13.48 3.06 11.76
N ASP A 518 -14.13 3.67 10.76
CA ASP A 518 -14.36 3.03 9.45
C ASP A 518 -13.11 3.18 8.57
N SER A 519 -12.33 2.11 8.47
CA SER A 519 -11.08 2.09 7.69
C SER A 519 -11.31 1.97 6.18
N TYR A 520 -12.55 1.84 5.70
CA TYR A 520 -12.84 1.42 4.32
C TYR A 520 -13.56 2.47 3.47
N ASP A 521 -13.94 3.61 4.06
CA ASP A 521 -14.39 4.81 3.35
C ASP A 521 -13.25 5.83 3.16
N GLN A 522 -13.53 6.94 2.46
CA GLN A 522 -12.56 8.02 2.20
C GLN A 522 -13.24 9.39 2.00
N TRP A 523 -14.16 9.78 2.86
CA TRP A 523 -14.90 11.05 2.74
C TRP A 523 -14.00 12.29 2.74
N GLY A 524 -12.82 12.22 3.38
CA GLY A 524 -11.86 13.32 3.47
C GLY A 524 -11.31 13.83 2.12
N VAL A 525 -11.39 13.05 1.05
CA VAL A 525 -10.89 13.44 -0.29
C VAL A 525 -11.98 14.08 -1.17
N GLU A 526 -13.23 14.12 -0.74
CA GLU A 526 -14.35 14.57 -1.60
C GLU A 526 -14.46 16.10 -1.69
N LEU A 527 -14.22 16.83 -0.59
CA LEU A 527 -14.32 18.28 -0.56
C LEU A 527 -13.36 18.95 -1.57
N GLY A 528 -12.10 18.50 -1.61
CA GLY A 528 -11.11 19.05 -2.55
C GLY A 528 -11.53 18.89 -4.01
N LYS A 529 -12.12 17.74 -4.39
CA LYS A 529 -12.65 17.50 -5.75
C LYS A 529 -13.81 18.43 -6.09
N GLN A 530 -14.70 18.70 -5.14
CA GLN A 530 -15.82 19.63 -5.32
C GLN A 530 -15.31 21.05 -5.53
N LEU A 531 -14.38 21.52 -4.67
CA LEU A 531 -13.80 22.84 -4.78
C LEU A 531 -12.99 23.04 -6.07
N ALA A 532 -12.24 22.04 -6.51
CA ALA A 532 -11.50 22.12 -7.77
C ALA A 532 -12.41 22.40 -8.96
N LYS A 533 -13.58 21.76 -9.03
CA LYS A 533 -14.59 22.04 -10.08
C LYS A 533 -15.14 23.46 -10.03
N GLN A 534 -15.27 24.06 -8.85
CA GLN A 534 -15.74 25.42 -8.66
C GLN A 534 -14.64 26.46 -8.97
N ILE A 535 -13.38 26.15 -8.65
CA ILE A 535 -12.24 27.04 -8.85
C ILE A 535 -11.75 27.06 -10.31
N THR A 536 -11.81 25.94 -11.01
CA THR A 536 -11.27 25.85 -12.38
C THR A 536 -11.82 26.94 -13.33
N PRO A 537 -13.11 27.29 -13.36
CA PRO A 537 -13.61 28.42 -14.17
C PRO A 537 -12.97 29.76 -13.83
N ALA A 538 -12.59 29.99 -12.58
CA ALA A 538 -12.01 31.25 -12.11
C ALA A 538 -10.66 31.60 -12.76
N PHE A 539 -10.00 30.67 -13.41
CA PHE A 539 -8.81 30.97 -14.22
C PHE A 539 -9.11 31.87 -15.43
N HIS A 540 -10.36 31.92 -15.88
CA HIS A 540 -10.77 32.68 -17.09
C HIS A 540 -11.97 33.59 -16.85
N ASP A 541 -12.72 33.45 -15.74
CA ASP A 541 -13.91 34.20 -15.39
C ASP A 541 -13.70 35.02 -14.11
N ASP A 542 -13.85 36.35 -14.22
CA ASP A 542 -13.68 37.26 -13.09
C ASP A 542 -14.81 37.17 -12.06
N ALA A 543 -16.03 36.81 -12.47
CA ALA A 543 -17.14 36.60 -11.55
C ALA A 543 -16.86 35.35 -10.68
N ALA A 544 -16.46 34.25 -11.29
CA ALA A 544 -16.08 33.03 -10.58
C ALA A 544 -14.86 33.26 -9.67
N LYS A 545 -13.87 34.10 -10.08
CA LYS A 545 -12.74 34.49 -9.24
C LYS A 545 -13.20 35.29 -8.02
N ALA A 546 -14.11 36.22 -8.17
CA ALA A 546 -14.60 37.07 -7.07
C ALA A 546 -15.35 36.28 -5.97
N GLU A 547 -15.83 35.08 -6.28
CA GLU A 547 -16.46 34.18 -5.31
C GLU A 547 -15.44 33.42 -4.43
N GLN A 548 -14.15 33.48 -4.78
CA GLN A 548 -13.11 32.76 -4.04
C GLN A 548 -12.59 33.60 -2.87
N ASP A 549 -11.93 32.94 -1.91
CA ASP A 549 -11.21 33.64 -0.83
C ASP A 549 -10.05 34.49 -1.39
N ALA A 550 -9.59 35.46 -0.59
CA ALA A 550 -8.58 36.43 -1.01
C ALA A 550 -7.24 35.78 -1.43
N SER A 551 -6.82 34.67 -0.78
CA SER A 551 -5.60 33.96 -1.12
C SER A 551 -5.75 33.27 -2.50
N THR A 552 -6.85 32.57 -2.72
CA THR A 552 -7.13 31.91 -3.99
C THR A 552 -7.20 32.93 -5.13
N GLN A 553 -7.88 34.08 -4.93
CA GLN A 553 -7.92 35.17 -5.91
C GLN A 553 -6.52 35.68 -6.28
N ALA A 554 -5.68 35.93 -5.27
CA ALA A 554 -4.32 36.43 -5.49
C ALA A 554 -3.45 35.43 -6.27
N LEU A 555 -3.57 34.13 -5.98
CA LEU A 555 -2.85 33.07 -6.70
C LEU A 555 -3.34 32.92 -8.14
N ILE A 556 -4.64 33.08 -8.41
CA ILE A 556 -5.19 33.10 -9.77
C ILE A 556 -4.67 34.33 -10.55
N GLU A 557 -4.59 35.51 -9.91
CA GLU A 557 -4.02 36.71 -10.54
C GLU A 557 -2.54 36.51 -10.87
N PHE A 558 -1.77 35.93 -9.94
CA PHE A 558 -0.37 35.58 -10.20
C PHE A 558 -0.23 34.64 -11.41
N TYR A 559 -1.04 33.56 -11.43
CA TYR A 559 -1.08 32.64 -12.56
C TYR A 559 -1.37 33.38 -13.89
N ARG A 560 -2.43 34.19 -13.94
CA ARG A 560 -2.83 34.93 -15.14
C ARG A 560 -1.74 35.87 -15.64
N ALA A 561 -0.99 36.49 -14.73
CA ALA A 561 0.12 37.42 -15.05
C ALA A 561 1.36 36.70 -15.62
N HIS A 562 1.54 35.42 -15.32
CA HIS A 562 2.77 34.66 -15.68
C HIS A 562 2.52 33.55 -16.71
N ARG A 563 1.26 33.19 -16.98
CA ARG A 563 0.92 32.19 -18.01
C ARG A 563 1.31 32.70 -19.39
N LYS A 564 2.15 31.92 -20.10
CA LYS A 564 2.61 32.22 -21.47
C LYS A 564 1.65 31.67 -22.52
#